data_c1a1df56262bb541cb43260a1c5dfbc4
#
_entry.id   c1a1df56262bb541cb43260a1c5dfbc4
#
_cell.length_a   1.000
_cell.length_b   1.000
_cell.length_c   1.000
_cell.angle_alpha   90.00
_cell.angle_beta   90.00
_cell.angle_gamma   90.00
#
_symmetry.space_group_name_H-M   'P 1'
#
loop_
_entity.id
_entity.type
_entity.pdbx_description
1 polymer ?
#
loop_
_entity_poly.entity_id
_entity_poly.type
_entity_poly.pdbx_seq_one_letter_code
_entity_poly.pdbx_strand_id
1 'polypeptide(L)'
;MKQQNPVLHYVYDPLCGWCYGAAPLLQSAATITGLKIELHAGGLWLGVRRQPMGEALRDYVRPHDQRIEALTGQPFGERYFNDLLLREGCLLDSEPPIRAVLAVTALGGDGLTMLHRIQQSHYRDGSWVGSAEHLATLAAEQGISEEAFQQAYLQAPLLQHLADSQGWMKRAGGQGYPTLGLECDGKVSPVRASDFLGNPAGLRQQLLELMK
;
A
#
# COMPACT_ATOMS: atom_id res chain seq x y z
N MET A 1 7.71 25.57 22.18
CA MET A 1 7.22 25.06 20.89
C MET A 1 6.54 23.70 21.17
N LYS A 2 5.32 23.45 20.70
CA LYS A 2 4.70 22.13 20.86
C LYS A 2 5.49 21.16 19.97
N GLN A 3 6.08 20.15 20.58
CA GLN A 3 6.73 19.05 19.87
C GLN A 3 5.66 18.39 18.98
N GLN A 4 5.86 18.38 17.68
CA GLN A 4 4.93 17.70 16.77
C GLN A 4 5.15 16.19 16.89
N ASN A 5 4.06 15.42 16.90
CA ASN A 5 4.19 13.96 16.90
C ASN A 5 4.95 13.52 15.64
N PRO A 6 5.88 12.56 15.78
CA PRO A 6 6.57 11.99 14.63
C PRO A 6 5.60 11.39 13.62
N VAL A 7 5.91 11.52 12.32
CA VAL A 7 5.11 10.98 11.22
C VAL A 7 5.98 10.07 10.37
N LEU A 8 5.54 8.82 10.18
CA LEU A 8 6.13 7.91 9.20
C LEU A 8 5.36 8.06 7.87
N HIS A 9 5.99 8.68 6.90
CA HIS A 9 5.48 8.79 5.55
C HIS A 9 5.75 7.50 4.78
N TYR A 10 4.71 6.87 4.28
CA TYR A 10 4.78 5.64 3.50
C TYR A 10 4.31 5.88 2.08
N VAL A 11 5.25 5.91 1.12
CA VAL A 11 4.95 6.00 -0.30
C VAL A 11 4.87 4.59 -0.87
N TYR A 12 3.71 4.24 -1.41
CA TYR A 12 3.36 2.88 -1.77
C TYR A 12 2.56 2.80 -3.06
N ASP A 13 2.41 1.59 -3.57
CA ASP A 13 1.35 1.25 -4.53
C ASP A 13 0.62 -0.02 -4.06
N PRO A 14 -0.73 -0.07 -4.11
CA PRO A 14 -1.49 -1.25 -3.65
C PRO A 14 -1.14 -2.53 -4.41
N LEU A 15 -0.74 -2.40 -5.68
CA LEU A 15 -0.41 -3.49 -6.60
C LEU A 15 1.11 -3.62 -6.82
N CYS A 16 1.91 -3.18 -5.85
CA CYS A 16 3.34 -3.41 -5.79
C CYS A 16 3.63 -4.58 -4.85
N GLY A 17 4.17 -5.70 -5.36
CA GLY A 17 4.50 -6.88 -4.56
C GLY A 17 5.46 -6.56 -3.40
N TRP A 18 6.46 -5.70 -3.61
CA TRP A 18 7.36 -5.26 -2.53
C TRP A 18 6.64 -4.45 -1.45
N CYS A 19 5.58 -3.69 -1.80
CA CYS A 19 4.73 -3.01 -0.81
C CYS A 19 3.89 -4.01 0.00
N TYR A 20 3.41 -5.08 -0.64
CA TYR A 20 2.77 -6.18 0.07
C TYR A 20 3.76 -6.89 1.00
N GLY A 21 4.98 -7.18 0.54
CA GLY A 21 6.04 -7.72 1.37
C GLY A 21 6.43 -6.83 2.56
N ALA A 22 6.27 -5.51 2.42
CA ALA A 22 6.55 -4.54 3.49
C ALA A 22 5.37 -4.37 4.49
N ALA A 23 4.19 -4.94 4.24
CA ALA A 23 3.02 -4.76 5.11
C ALA A 23 3.28 -5.11 6.59
N PRO A 24 4.01 -6.18 6.96
CA PRO A 24 4.35 -6.46 8.37
C PRO A 24 5.19 -5.35 9.02
N LEU A 25 6.01 -4.64 8.25
CA LEU A 25 6.81 -3.52 8.73
C LEU A 25 5.91 -2.38 9.19
N LEU A 26 4.90 -2.04 8.36
CA LEU A 26 3.94 -0.96 8.65
C LEU A 26 3.01 -1.33 9.82
N GLN A 27 2.60 -2.60 9.90
CA GLN A 27 1.82 -3.10 11.03
C GLN A 27 2.61 -2.97 12.34
N SER A 28 3.89 -3.34 12.33
CA SER A 28 4.75 -3.20 13.50
C SER A 28 4.99 -1.72 13.87
N ALA A 29 5.21 -0.86 12.88
CA ALA A 29 5.34 0.59 13.10
C ALA A 29 4.06 1.20 13.70
N ALA A 30 2.88 0.77 13.26
CA ALA A 30 1.59 1.25 13.77
C ALA A 30 1.38 0.96 15.27
N THR A 31 2.13 0.01 15.87
CA THR A 31 2.09 -0.24 17.32
C THR A 31 2.90 0.76 18.15
N ILE A 32 3.65 1.67 17.52
CA ILE A 32 4.48 2.65 18.22
C ILE A 32 3.58 3.80 18.72
N THR A 33 3.49 3.94 20.03
CA THR A 33 2.72 5.02 20.65
C THR A 33 3.27 6.39 20.24
N GLY A 34 2.39 7.28 19.77
CA GLY A 34 2.74 8.63 19.35
C GLY A 34 3.30 8.75 17.93
N LEU A 35 3.53 7.65 17.21
CA LEU A 35 3.86 7.67 15.79
C LEU A 35 2.59 7.68 14.96
N LYS A 36 2.46 8.65 14.03
CA LYS A 36 1.43 8.67 12.99
C LYS A 36 1.99 8.04 11.71
N ILE A 37 1.18 7.28 10.98
CA ILE A 37 1.52 6.83 9.63
C ILE A 37 0.70 7.61 8.62
N GLU A 38 1.35 8.24 7.65
CA GLU A 38 0.70 8.91 6.53
C GLU A 38 0.96 8.15 5.23
N LEU A 39 -0.13 7.91 4.49
CA LEU A 39 -0.15 7.08 3.29
C LEU A 39 -0.10 7.94 2.03
N HIS A 40 0.85 7.65 1.13
CA HIS A 40 1.09 8.36 -0.11
C HIS A 40 1.09 7.38 -1.28
N ALA A 41 -0.07 7.16 -1.90
CA ALA A 41 -0.18 6.23 -3.03
C ALA A 41 0.49 6.79 -4.28
N GLY A 42 1.29 5.97 -4.96
CA GLY A 42 2.16 6.44 -6.05
C GLY A 42 1.71 6.09 -7.45
N GLY A 43 0.87 5.11 -7.65
CA GLY A 43 0.30 4.78 -8.96
C GLY A 43 1.26 4.10 -9.92
N LEU A 44 1.77 2.94 -9.54
CA LEU A 44 2.68 2.12 -10.37
C LEU A 44 2.05 1.75 -11.71
N TRP A 45 0.79 1.27 -11.68
CA TRP A 45 0.05 0.78 -12.83
C TRP A 45 -1.08 1.74 -13.22
N LEU A 46 -0.73 2.98 -13.65
CA LEU A 46 -1.70 3.99 -14.07
C LEU A 46 -1.55 4.39 -15.53
N GLY A 47 -2.67 4.72 -16.16
CA GLY A 47 -2.70 5.22 -17.54
C GLY A 47 -2.05 4.25 -18.51
N VAL A 48 -1.04 4.69 -19.21
CA VAL A 48 -0.29 3.87 -20.21
C VAL A 48 0.51 2.73 -19.59
N ARG A 49 0.69 2.72 -18.28
CA ARG A 49 1.40 1.64 -17.55
C ARG A 49 0.47 0.52 -17.08
N ARG A 50 -0.84 0.65 -17.25
CA ARG A 50 -1.77 -0.45 -17.01
C ARG A 50 -1.37 -1.66 -17.83
N GLN A 51 -1.47 -2.84 -17.25
CA GLN A 51 -1.12 -4.09 -17.92
C GLN A 51 -2.32 -5.01 -18.02
N PRO A 52 -2.59 -5.60 -19.18
CA PRO A 52 -3.57 -6.67 -19.27
C PRO A 52 -3.08 -7.87 -18.46
N MET A 53 -4.00 -8.53 -17.76
CA MET A 53 -3.70 -9.80 -17.12
C MET A 53 -3.58 -10.87 -18.18
N GLY A 54 -2.67 -11.83 -17.98
CA GLY A 54 -2.35 -12.89 -18.91
C GLY A 54 -1.03 -13.57 -18.57
N GLU A 55 -0.66 -14.59 -19.35
CA GLU A 55 0.55 -15.39 -19.12
C GLU A 55 1.82 -14.55 -19.07
N ALA A 56 1.97 -13.58 -19.95
CA ALA A 56 3.17 -12.73 -20.00
C ALA A 56 3.36 -11.93 -18.70
N LEU A 57 2.27 -11.37 -18.14
CA LEU A 57 2.32 -10.68 -16.86
C LEU A 57 2.62 -11.64 -15.71
N ARG A 58 1.94 -12.80 -15.67
CA ARG A 58 2.17 -13.84 -14.67
C ARG A 58 3.63 -14.29 -14.64
N ASP A 59 4.18 -14.58 -15.81
CA ASP A 59 5.56 -15.11 -15.93
C ASP A 59 6.61 -14.03 -15.56
N TYR A 60 6.27 -12.76 -15.82
CA TYR A 60 7.09 -11.63 -15.40
C TYR A 60 7.08 -11.44 -13.87
N VAL A 61 5.90 -11.45 -13.21
CA VAL A 61 5.81 -11.15 -11.78
C VAL A 61 6.17 -12.33 -10.89
N ARG A 62 5.90 -13.57 -11.30
CA ARG A 62 6.07 -14.79 -10.50
C ARG A 62 7.45 -14.92 -9.84
N PRO A 63 8.59 -14.74 -10.53
CA PRO A 63 9.91 -14.83 -9.90
C PRO A 63 10.14 -13.75 -8.84
N HIS A 64 9.60 -12.55 -9.06
CA HIS A 64 9.69 -11.45 -8.10
C HIS A 64 8.86 -11.75 -6.85
N ASP A 65 7.64 -12.20 -7.03
CA ASP A 65 6.71 -12.49 -5.95
C ASP A 65 7.18 -13.66 -5.09
N GLN A 66 7.71 -14.73 -5.70
CA GLN A 66 8.35 -15.84 -4.99
C GLN A 66 9.55 -15.38 -4.15
N ARG A 67 10.36 -14.44 -4.67
CA ARG A 67 11.46 -13.86 -3.91
C ARG A 67 10.97 -13.03 -2.73
N ILE A 68 9.88 -12.26 -2.91
CA ILE A 68 9.27 -11.48 -1.83
C ILE A 68 8.74 -12.42 -0.75
N GLU A 69 8.02 -13.47 -1.12
CA GLU A 69 7.50 -14.48 -0.19
C GLU A 69 8.62 -15.13 0.62
N ALA A 70 9.69 -15.59 -0.05
CA ALA A 70 10.84 -16.20 0.61
C ALA A 70 11.53 -15.25 1.60
N LEU A 71 11.59 -13.94 1.30
CA LEU A 71 12.24 -12.94 2.13
C LEU A 71 11.36 -12.46 3.29
N THR A 72 10.07 -12.34 3.08
CA THR A 72 9.15 -11.63 4.00
C THR A 72 8.18 -12.55 4.72
N GLY A 73 7.97 -13.76 4.22
CA GLY A 73 6.96 -14.70 4.71
C GLY A 73 5.52 -14.31 4.30
N GLN A 74 5.33 -13.26 3.47
CA GLN A 74 4.00 -12.87 2.98
C GLN A 74 3.58 -13.84 1.88
N PRO A 75 2.42 -14.54 2.04
CA PRO A 75 2.04 -15.60 1.12
C PRO A 75 1.47 -15.03 -0.19
N PHE A 76 1.88 -15.61 -1.31
CA PHE A 76 1.27 -15.42 -2.62
C PHE A 76 0.46 -16.67 -2.98
N GLY A 77 -0.87 -16.55 -3.04
CA GLY A 77 -1.75 -17.69 -3.19
C GLY A 77 -1.75 -18.31 -4.58
N GLU A 78 -2.04 -19.62 -4.66
CA GLU A 78 -2.17 -20.32 -5.93
C GLU A 78 -3.23 -19.69 -6.86
N ARG A 79 -4.35 -19.22 -6.30
CA ARG A 79 -5.40 -18.53 -7.06
C ARG A 79 -4.94 -17.20 -7.66
N TYR A 80 -3.99 -16.51 -7.02
CA TYR A 80 -3.39 -15.31 -7.59
C TYR A 80 -2.66 -15.64 -8.91
N PHE A 81 -1.80 -16.65 -8.90
CA PHE A 81 -1.00 -17.00 -10.08
C PHE A 81 -1.79 -17.74 -11.16
N ASN A 82 -2.70 -18.63 -10.77
CA ASN A 82 -3.30 -19.59 -11.68
C ASN A 82 -4.71 -19.19 -12.15
N ASP A 83 -5.38 -18.27 -11.42
CA ASP A 83 -6.72 -17.80 -11.78
C ASP A 83 -6.70 -16.28 -12.06
N LEU A 84 -6.30 -15.44 -11.08
CA LEU A 84 -6.41 -14.00 -11.22
C LEU A 84 -5.52 -13.44 -12.33
N LEU A 85 -4.22 -13.76 -12.32
CA LEU A 85 -3.28 -13.25 -13.32
C LEU A 85 -3.53 -13.77 -14.73
N LEU A 86 -4.34 -14.83 -14.88
CA LEU A 86 -4.75 -15.39 -16.17
C LEU A 86 -6.14 -14.92 -16.61
N ARG A 87 -6.79 -14.06 -15.84
CA ARG A 87 -8.17 -13.66 -16.09
C ARG A 87 -8.25 -12.68 -17.26
N GLU A 88 -8.79 -13.16 -18.38
CA GLU A 88 -9.00 -12.34 -19.57
C GLU A 88 -9.91 -11.13 -19.30
N GLY A 89 -9.63 -10.02 -19.98
CA GLY A 89 -10.40 -8.78 -19.86
C GLY A 89 -10.15 -7.97 -18.57
N CYS A 90 -9.32 -8.46 -17.65
CA CYS A 90 -8.92 -7.74 -16.47
C CYS A 90 -7.61 -6.99 -16.68
N LEU A 91 -7.49 -5.83 -16.02
CA LEU A 91 -6.29 -5.00 -16.02
C LEU A 91 -5.67 -4.96 -14.63
N LEU A 92 -4.35 -4.98 -14.58
CA LEU A 92 -3.60 -4.51 -13.44
C LEU A 92 -3.62 -2.97 -13.48
N ASP A 93 -4.43 -2.37 -12.62
CA ASP A 93 -4.71 -0.94 -12.55
C ASP A 93 -4.70 -0.47 -11.09
N SER A 94 -3.80 0.44 -10.77
CA SER A 94 -3.65 0.94 -9.39
C SER A 94 -4.75 1.95 -9.01
N GLU A 95 -5.49 2.52 -9.96
CA GLU A 95 -6.49 3.56 -9.67
C GLU A 95 -7.61 3.08 -8.74
N PRO A 96 -8.33 1.97 -9.03
CA PRO A 96 -9.42 1.52 -8.18
C PRO A 96 -9.01 1.29 -6.72
N PRO A 97 -7.95 0.52 -6.42
CA PRO A 97 -7.55 0.29 -5.03
C PRO A 97 -6.99 1.54 -4.34
N ILE A 98 -6.36 2.49 -5.05
CA ILE A 98 -5.94 3.77 -4.46
C ILE A 98 -7.16 4.58 -4.04
N ARG A 99 -8.17 4.72 -4.92
CA ARG A 99 -9.43 5.42 -4.60
C ARG A 99 -10.11 4.81 -3.38
N ALA A 100 -10.07 3.49 -3.24
CA ALA A 100 -10.66 2.81 -2.10
C ALA A 100 -9.97 3.17 -0.78
N VAL A 101 -8.63 3.20 -0.75
CA VAL A 101 -7.89 3.63 0.45
C VAL A 101 -8.21 5.09 0.80
N LEU A 102 -8.27 5.98 -0.21
CA LEU A 102 -8.61 7.39 -0.01
C LEU A 102 -10.03 7.56 0.51
N ALA A 103 -11.00 6.81 -0.04
CA ALA A 103 -12.39 6.85 0.38
C ALA A 103 -12.57 6.42 1.84
N VAL A 104 -11.97 5.28 2.21
CA VAL A 104 -12.02 4.79 3.60
C VAL A 104 -11.39 5.79 4.57
N THR A 105 -10.25 6.38 4.21
CA THR A 105 -9.58 7.40 5.02
C THR A 105 -10.46 8.66 5.17
N ALA A 106 -11.09 9.12 4.10
CA ALA A 106 -11.99 10.29 4.11
C ALA A 106 -13.23 10.08 4.98
N LEU A 107 -13.69 8.84 5.11
CA LEU A 107 -14.81 8.44 5.97
C LEU A 107 -14.41 8.16 7.43
N GLY A 108 -13.15 8.42 7.80
CA GLY A 108 -12.63 8.20 9.14
C GLY A 108 -12.23 6.76 9.46
N GLY A 109 -12.22 5.87 8.47
CA GLY A 109 -11.68 4.52 8.60
C GLY A 109 -10.14 4.49 8.56
N ASP A 110 -9.58 3.32 8.85
CA ASP A 110 -8.13 3.11 8.81
C ASP A 110 -7.65 2.76 7.40
N GLY A 111 -7.02 3.72 6.74
CA GLY A 111 -6.47 3.55 5.39
C GLY A 111 -5.36 2.49 5.31
N LEU A 112 -4.54 2.31 6.37
CA LEU A 112 -3.51 1.27 6.41
C LEU A 112 -4.13 -0.13 6.48
N THR A 113 -5.16 -0.30 7.29
CA THR A 113 -5.95 -1.54 7.35
C THR A 113 -6.61 -1.83 5.99
N MET A 114 -7.20 -0.80 5.36
CA MET A 114 -7.81 -0.97 4.02
C MET A 114 -6.77 -1.39 2.97
N LEU A 115 -5.60 -0.73 2.94
CA LEU A 115 -4.50 -1.09 2.05
C LEU A 115 -4.09 -2.55 2.25
N HIS A 116 -3.89 -2.97 3.50
CA HIS A 116 -3.49 -4.34 3.81
C HIS A 116 -4.54 -5.36 3.37
N ARG A 117 -5.83 -5.08 3.59
CA ARG A 117 -6.92 -5.97 3.13
C ARG A 117 -6.98 -6.07 1.61
N ILE A 118 -6.79 -4.96 0.89
CA ILE A 118 -6.68 -4.95 -0.57
C ILE A 118 -5.53 -5.84 -1.03
N GLN A 119 -4.35 -5.68 -0.44
CA GLN A 119 -3.17 -6.48 -0.79
C GLN A 119 -3.37 -7.97 -0.51
N GLN A 120 -3.93 -8.32 0.65
CA GLN A 120 -4.27 -9.72 0.96
C GLN A 120 -5.28 -10.29 -0.04
N SER A 121 -6.34 -9.53 -0.33
CA SER A 121 -7.37 -9.94 -1.29
C SER A 121 -6.78 -10.20 -2.67
N HIS A 122 -5.86 -9.35 -3.12
CA HIS A 122 -5.19 -9.50 -4.41
C HIS A 122 -4.18 -10.65 -4.42
N TYR A 123 -3.16 -10.58 -3.56
CA TYR A 123 -1.99 -11.46 -3.62
C TYR A 123 -2.21 -12.84 -2.98
N ARG A 124 -2.92 -12.87 -1.83
CA ARG A 124 -3.17 -14.13 -1.12
C ARG A 124 -4.42 -14.83 -1.62
N ASP A 125 -5.53 -14.08 -1.76
CA ASP A 125 -6.84 -14.66 -2.02
C ASP A 125 -7.14 -14.77 -3.52
N GLY A 126 -6.34 -14.11 -4.38
CA GLY A 126 -6.51 -14.12 -5.83
C GLY A 126 -7.78 -13.41 -6.30
N SER A 127 -8.21 -12.36 -5.61
CA SER A 127 -9.39 -11.57 -5.95
C SER A 127 -9.02 -10.34 -6.76
N TRP A 128 -9.87 -10.00 -7.76
CA TRP A 128 -9.63 -8.83 -8.58
C TRP A 128 -10.06 -7.54 -7.87
N VAL A 129 -9.09 -6.74 -7.46
CA VAL A 129 -9.30 -5.46 -6.76
C VAL A 129 -9.50 -4.27 -7.70
N GLY A 130 -9.74 -4.52 -8.99
CA GLY A 130 -10.21 -3.51 -9.95
C GLY A 130 -11.72 -3.26 -9.88
N SER A 131 -12.49 -4.08 -9.13
CA SER A 131 -13.94 -3.92 -8.95
C SER A 131 -14.23 -3.01 -7.77
N ALA A 132 -14.96 -1.89 -8.01
CA ALA A 132 -15.43 -1.02 -6.94
C ALA A 132 -16.39 -1.74 -5.98
N GLU A 133 -17.20 -2.66 -6.48
CA GLU A 133 -18.11 -3.50 -5.69
C GLU A 133 -17.32 -4.39 -4.72
N HIS A 134 -16.27 -5.07 -5.20
CA HIS A 134 -15.40 -5.88 -4.35
C HIS A 134 -14.69 -5.00 -3.30
N LEU A 135 -14.20 -3.82 -3.68
CA LEU A 135 -13.57 -2.89 -2.75
C LEU A 135 -14.54 -2.37 -1.68
N ALA A 136 -15.83 -2.20 -2.01
CA ALA A 136 -16.87 -1.85 -1.05
C ALA A 136 -17.06 -2.96 -0.01
N THR A 137 -16.99 -4.25 -0.40
CA THR A 137 -17.07 -5.36 0.57
C THR A 137 -15.91 -5.34 1.57
N LEU A 138 -14.70 -4.97 1.12
CA LEU A 138 -13.55 -4.82 2.03
C LEU A 138 -13.71 -3.61 2.97
N ALA A 139 -14.29 -2.51 2.49
CA ALA A 139 -14.57 -1.34 3.32
C ALA A 139 -15.63 -1.62 4.39
N ALA A 140 -16.61 -2.48 4.08
CA ALA A 140 -17.65 -2.89 5.01
C ALA A 140 -17.09 -3.63 6.24
N GLU A 141 -15.91 -4.27 6.14
CA GLU A 141 -15.21 -4.88 7.28
C GLU A 141 -14.82 -3.84 8.35
N GLN A 142 -14.76 -2.55 7.98
CA GLN A 142 -14.52 -1.42 8.89
C GLN A 142 -15.82 -0.69 9.29
N GLY A 143 -16.99 -1.27 9.01
CA GLY A 143 -18.29 -0.68 9.34
C GLY A 143 -18.74 0.45 8.40
N ILE A 144 -18.07 0.62 7.25
CA ILE A 144 -18.42 1.63 6.26
C ILE A 144 -19.54 1.08 5.37
N SER A 145 -20.65 1.81 5.25
CA SER A 145 -21.75 1.40 4.37
C SER A 145 -21.36 1.51 2.90
N GLU A 146 -21.93 0.64 2.06
CA GLU A 146 -21.67 0.64 0.63
C GLU A 146 -22.00 2.00 -0.02
N GLU A 147 -23.11 2.62 0.36
CA GLU A 147 -23.51 3.92 -0.16
C GLU A 147 -22.48 5.02 0.16
N ALA A 148 -22.04 5.12 1.43
CA ALA A 148 -21.02 6.07 1.85
C ALA A 148 -19.70 5.82 1.15
N PHE A 149 -19.29 4.55 1.02
CA PHE A 149 -18.08 4.17 0.30
C PHE A 149 -18.13 4.60 -1.15
N GLN A 150 -19.21 4.29 -1.87
CA GLN A 150 -19.33 4.62 -3.30
C GLN A 150 -19.26 6.13 -3.54
N GLN A 151 -19.94 6.94 -2.71
CA GLN A 151 -19.85 8.40 -2.80
C GLN A 151 -18.43 8.91 -2.59
N ALA A 152 -17.75 8.48 -1.53
CA ALA A 152 -16.38 8.89 -1.24
C ALA A 152 -15.38 8.37 -2.30
N TYR A 153 -15.59 7.16 -2.82
CA TYR A 153 -14.76 6.55 -3.87
C TYR A 153 -14.79 7.37 -5.17
N LEU A 154 -15.98 7.80 -5.60
CA LEU A 154 -16.12 8.63 -6.80
C LEU A 154 -15.52 10.04 -6.62
N GLN A 155 -15.55 10.59 -5.40
CA GLN A 155 -15.04 11.90 -5.06
C GLN A 155 -13.58 11.91 -4.63
N ALA A 156 -12.92 10.72 -4.54
CA ALA A 156 -11.54 10.63 -4.10
C ALA A 156 -10.60 11.52 -4.95
N PRO A 157 -9.80 12.42 -4.34
CA PRO A 157 -8.98 13.41 -5.03
C PRO A 157 -7.70 12.79 -5.61
N LEU A 158 -7.84 11.80 -6.48
CA LEU A 158 -6.75 10.96 -6.96
C LEU A 158 -5.58 11.76 -7.54
N LEU A 159 -5.85 12.68 -8.47
CA LEU A 159 -4.79 13.42 -9.17
C LEU A 159 -3.97 14.29 -8.23
N GLN A 160 -4.64 14.99 -7.31
CA GLN A 160 -3.97 15.79 -6.30
C GLN A 160 -3.14 14.91 -5.38
N HIS A 161 -3.70 13.80 -4.89
CA HIS A 161 -3.02 12.86 -4.03
C HIS A 161 -1.74 12.29 -4.68
N LEU A 162 -1.82 11.91 -5.97
CA LEU A 162 -0.66 11.40 -6.71
C LEU A 162 0.44 12.47 -6.88
N ALA A 163 0.06 13.73 -7.11
CA ALA A 163 1.02 14.84 -7.20
C ALA A 163 1.74 15.06 -5.85
N ASP A 164 0.98 15.05 -4.75
CA ASP A 164 1.54 15.18 -3.40
C ASP A 164 2.46 14.00 -3.05
N SER A 165 2.07 12.78 -3.43
CA SER A 165 2.86 11.57 -3.23
C SER A 165 4.22 11.61 -3.93
N GLN A 166 4.30 12.21 -5.13
CA GLN A 166 5.57 12.42 -5.81
C GLN A 166 6.48 13.39 -5.04
N GLY A 167 5.90 14.41 -4.42
CA GLY A 167 6.62 15.31 -3.52
C GLY A 167 7.21 14.57 -2.31
N TRP A 168 6.41 13.70 -1.68
CA TRP A 168 6.86 12.88 -0.57
C TRP A 168 7.91 11.85 -0.96
N MET A 169 7.78 11.21 -2.12
CA MET A 169 8.82 10.33 -2.67
C MET A 169 10.19 11.01 -2.69
N LYS A 170 10.25 12.25 -3.22
CA LYS A 170 11.49 13.02 -3.30
C LYS A 170 12.01 13.42 -1.91
N ARG A 171 11.13 13.91 -1.02
CA ARG A 171 11.49 14.31 0.36
C ARG A 171 12.05 13.14 1.17
N ALA A 172 11.49 11.95 1.01
CA ALA A 172 11.96 10.72 1.63
C ALA A 172 13.18 10.09 0.94
N GLY A 173 13.72 10.72 -0.13
CA GLY A 173 14.89 10.23 -0.87
C GLY A 173 14.65 8.95 -1.65
N GLY A 174 13.38 8.61 -1.95
CA GLY A 174 12.99 7.40 -2.66
C GLY A 174 12.99 7.56 -4.17
N GLN A 175 13.08 6.40 -4.87
CA GLN A 175 13.01 6.31 -6.33
C GLN A 175 11.99 5.26 -6.80
N GLY A 176 11.25 4.63 -5.87
CA GLY A 176 10.30 3.57 -6.15
C GLY A 176 9.49 3.18 -4.92
N TYR A 177 8.77 2.06 -5.01
CA TYR A 177 7.89 1.57 -3.93
C TYR A 177 8.42 0.25 -3.34
N PRO A 178 8.34 0.06 -2.02
CA PRO A 178 7.97 1.03 -0.99
C PRO A 178 9.07 2.06 -0.71
N THR A 179 8.69 3.30 -0.33
CA THR A 179 9.59 4.31 0.22
C THR A 179 9.06 4.74 1.58
N LEU A 180 9.95 4.85 2.57
CA LEU A 180 9.65 5.31 3.92
C LEU A 180 10.48 6.54 4.26
N GLY A 181 9.86 7.52 4.93
CA GLY A 181 10.53 8.68 5.50
C GLY A 181 9.96 9.01 6.87
N LEU A 182 10.82 9.12 7.89
CA LEU A 182 10.39 9.56 9.22
C LEU A 182 10.56 11.06 9.36
N GLU A 183 9.45 11.75 9.60
CA GLU A 183 9.46 13.19 9.92
C GLU A 183 9.42 13.40 11.43
N CYS A 184 10.44 14.11 11.94
CA CYS A 184 10.50 14.61 13.31
C CYS A 184 10.83 16.10 13.27
N ASP A 185 10.05 16.92 13.94
CA ASP A 185 10.23 18.38 14.03
C ASP A 185 10.43 19.07 12.66
N GLY A 186 9.69 18.62 11.64
CA GLY A 186 9.73 19.14 10.28
C GLY A 186 10.89 18.65 9.40
N LYS A 187 11.77 17.80 9.95
CA LYS A 187 12.87 17.18 9.20
C LYS A 187 12.51 15.74 8.81
N VAL A 188 12.59 15.43 7.52
CA VAL A 188 12.37 14.08 7.01
C VAL A 188 13.70 13.35 6.88
N SER A 189 13.79 12.19 7.53
CA SER A 189 14.93 11.26 7.44
C SER A 189 14.52 10.02 6.65
N PRO A 190 15.24 9.65 5.58
CA PRO A 190 14.97 8.42 4.83
C PRO A 190 15.10 7.17 5.72
N VAL A 191 14.15 6.24 5.56
CA VAL A 191 14.20 4.91 6.20
C VAL A 191 14.15 3.86 5.09
N ARG A 192 15.22 3.06 4.96
CA ARG A 192 15.30 2.05 3.91
C ARG A 192 14.49 0.81 4.29
N ALA A 193 13.30 0.67 3.71
CA ALA A 193 12.43 -0.49 3.93
C ALA A 193 13.12 -1.82 3.59
N SER A 194 13.99 -1.83 2.56
CA SER A 194 14.73 -3.01 2.13
C SER A 194 15.62 -3.62 3.20
N ASP A 195 16.12 -2.82 4.14
CA ASP A 195 17.03 -3.27 5.20
C ASP A 195 16.27 -4.05 6.29
N PHE A 196 14.95 -4.01 6.28
CA PHE A 196 14.06 -4.59 7.29
C PHE A 196 13.04 -5.60 6.76
N LEU A 197 13.02 -5.87 5.46
CA LEU A 197 12.11 -6.88 4.90
C LEU A 197 12.34 -8.22 5.61
N GLY A 198 11.24 -8.81 6.14
CA GLY A 198 11.30 -10.00 7.01
C GLY A 198 11.71 -9.72 8.48
N ASN A 199 12.02 -8.45 8.84
CA ASN A 199 12.39 -8.08 10.22
C ASN A 199 11.61 -6.87 10.74
N PRO A 200 10.30 -7.01 11.02
CA PRO A 200 9.47 -5.91 11.51
C PRO A 200 9.93 -5.34 12.86
N ALA A 201 10.48 -6.19 13.72
CA ALA A 201 11.00 -5.76 15.03
C ALA A 201 12.22 -4.84 14.88
N GLY A 202 13.09 -5.10 13.91
CA GLY A 202 14.26 -4.26 13.61
C GLY A 202 13.85 -2.88 13.13
N LEU A 203 12.85 -2.78 12.23
CA LEU A 203 12.30 -1.48 11.82
C LEU A 203 11.73 -0.71 13.01
N ARG A 204 10.90 -1.39 13.83
CA ARG A 204 10.30 -0.77 15.02
C ARG A 204 11.36 -0.20 15.97
N GLN A 205 12.42 -0.94 16.22
CA GLN A 205 13.53 -0.49 17.06
C GLN A 205 14.21 0.76 16.47
N GLN A 206 14.54 0.74 15.17
CA GLN A 206 15.16 1.89 14.51
C GLN A 206 14.27 3.14 14.55
N LEU A 207 12.96 2.99 14.32
CA LEU A 207 12.04 4.14 14.42
C LEU A 207 12.04 4.73 15.83
N LEU A 208 12.00 3.90 16.86
CA LEU A 208 12.08 4.36 18.26
C LEU A 208 13.40 5.07 18.59
N GLU A 209 14.50 4.69 17.96
CA GLU A 209 15.80 5.35 18.11
C GLU A 209 15.83 6.72 17.43
N LEU A 210 15.24 6.82 16.23
CA LEU A 210 15.19 8.07 15.46
C LEU A 210 14.20 9.09 16.02
N MET A 211 13.24 8.66 16.87
CA MET A 211 12.25 9.50 17.53
C MET A 211 12.74 10.11 18.85
N LYS A 212 13.94 9.77 19.33
CA LYS A 212 14.55 10.31 20.55
C LYS A 212 15.19 11.67 20.30
#